data_aa18d27aadddf0b971ee913e465f2bd7
#
_entry.id   aa18d27aadddf0b971ee913e465f2bd7
#
_cell.length_a   1.000
_cell.length_b   1.000
_cell.length_c   1.000
_cell.angle_alpha   90.00
_cell.angle_beta   90.00
_cell.angle_gamma   90.00
#
_symmetry.space_group_name_H-M   'P 1'
#
loop_
_entity.id
_entity.type
_entity.pdbx_description
1 polymer ?
#
loop_
_entity_poly.entity_id
_entity_poly.type
_entity_poly.pdbx_seq_one_letter_code
_entity_poly.pdbx_strand_id
1 'polypeptide(L)'
;MNPQNLRVRRATVDDIATLRQTWEAMRFSPDDLEKRLTEFQVVENAAGEVVGAMGIQLSGQHALLHSEGYSDFGVADAARQLFWERIQTLASNHGVFRIWTQEQSPFWKHLGFQPPTAEISSRLPAGWKNESDVGLGATERREGGWLTYRLKDEEAIAAALEKEFAPFMAGEKSETEKISEKARTINTFITIAGFAIGIIGFGIAIYLFIHRNPFSLH
;
A
#
# COMPACT_ATOMS: atom_id res chain seq x y z
N MET A 1 4.72 -35.47 19.07
CA MET A 1 5.90 -34.81 18.46
C MET A 1 6.41 -33.76 19.42
N ASN A 2 7.75 -33.64 19.55
CA ASN A 2 8.31 -32.58 20.40
C ASN A 2 8.28 -31.24 19.61
N PRO A 3 7.58 -30.21 20.06
CA PRO A 3 7.46 -28.91 19.33
C PRO A 3 8.81 -28.19 19.16
N GLN A 4 9.87 -28.65 19.81
CA GLN A 4 11.17 -27.99 19.78
C GLN A 4 11.99 -28.17 18.48
N ASN A 5 11.50 -28.95 17.50
CA ASN A 5 12.23 -29.25 16.28
C ASN A 5 11.46 -28.84 15.00
N LEU A 6 10.61 -27.82 15.09
CA LEU A 6 9.94 -27.24 13.94
C LEU A 6 10.77 -26.11 13.33
N ARG A 7 10.76 -25.98 12.02
CA ARG A 7 11.44 -24.93 11.28
C ARG A 7 10.52 -24.33 10.22
N VAL A 8 10.46 -23.00 10.14
CA VAL A 8 9.73 -22.30 9.10
C VAL A 8 10.65 -21.89 7.94
N ARG A 9 10.19 -22.08 6.71
CA ARG A 9 10.84 -21.61 5.48
C ARG A 9 9.81 -21.25 4.40
N ARG A 10 10.27 -20.61 3.35
CA ARG A 10 9.45 -20.38 2.16
C ARG A 10 9.21 -21.70 1.42
N ALA A 11 8.01 -21.86 0.87
CA ALA A 11 7.69 -23.00 0.02
C ALA A 11 8.50 -22.95 -1.29
N THR A 12 8.82 -24.13 -1.80
CA THR A 12 9.52 -24.37 -3.07
C THR A 12 8.68 -25.27 -3.96
N VAL A 13 9.06 -25.41 -5.23
CA VAL A 13 8.39 -26.31 -6.17
C VAL A 13 8.38 -27.77 -5.71
N ASP A 14 9.39 -28.17 -4.91
CA ASP A 14 9.48 -29.53 -4.37
C ASP A 14 8.39 -29.81 -3.32
N ASP A 15 7.80 -28.78 -2.74
CA ASP A 15 6.73 -28.90 -1.75
C ASP A 15 5.35 -29.08 -2.37
N ILE A 16 5.19 -28.82 -3.67
CA ILE A 16 3.88 -28.78 -4.35
C ILE A 16 3.06 -30.04 -4.09
N ALA A 17 3.66 -31.21 -4.20
CA ALA A 17 2.95 -32.47 -4.02
C ALA A 17 2.33 -32.59 -2.61
N THR A 18 3.10 -32.21 -1.58
CA THR A 18 2.65 -32.23 -0.18
C THR A 18 1.64 -31.11 0.10
N LEU A 19 1.86 -29.92 -0.48
CA LEU A 19 0.96 -28.81 -0.33
C LEU A 19 -0.40 -29.09 -0.98
N ARG A 20 -0.43 -29.68 -2.18
CA ARG A 20 -1.70 -30.09 -2.82
C ARG A 20 -2.51 -31.02 -1.94
N GLN A 21 -1.88 -32.04 -1.34
CA GLN A 21 -2.57 -32.94 -0.40
C GLN A 21 -3.13 -32.20 0.81
N THR A 22 -2.35 -31.27 1.38
CA THR A 22 -2.81 -30.44 2.52
C THR A 22 -3.97 -29.54 2.11
N TRP A 23 -3.87 -28.86 0.95
CA TRP A 23 -4.94 -28.00 0.45
C TRP A 23 -6.23 -28.75 0.14
N GLU A 24 -6.14 -29.93 -0.48
CA GLU A 24 -7.29 -30.80 -0.72
C GLU A 24 -7.96 -31.25 0.59
N ALA A 25 -7.16 -31.67 1.58
CA ALA A 25 -7.67 -32.05 2.89
C ALA A 25 -8.38 -30.87 3.60
N MET A 26 -7.91 -29.64 3.39
CA MET A 26 -8.50 -28.40 3.90
C MET A 26 -9.61 -27.84 3.00
N ARG A 27 -9.97 -28.53 1.90
CA ARG A 27 -10.97 -28.12 0.92
C ARG A 27 -10.66 -26.79 0.22
N PHE A 28 -9.39 -26.45 0.08
CA PHE A 28 -8.96 -25.35 -0.76
C PHE A 28 -8.87 -25.78 -2.22
N SER A 29 -8.75 -24.79 -3.16
CA SER A 29 -8.50 -25.04 -4.58
C SER A 29 -6.99 -25.21 -4.83
N PRO A 30 -6.45 -26.44 -5.05
CA PRO A 30 -5.00 -26.62 -5.22
C PRO A 30 -4.46 -25.92 -6.46
N ASP A 31 -5.21 -25.91 -7.56
CA ASP A 31 -4.77 -25.33 -8.83
C ASP A 31 -4.62 -23.80 -8.76
N ASP A 32 -5.42 -23.13 -7.94
CA ASP A 32 -5.30 -21.68 -7.74
C ASP A 32 -4.19 -21.34 -6.76
N LEU A 33 -4.00 -22.15 -5.70
CA LEU A 33 -2.95 -21.95 -4.72
C LEU A 33 -1.56 -22.27 -5.28
N GLU A 34 -1.45 -23.24 -6.19
CA GLU A 34 -0.19 -23.57 -6.86
C GLU A 34 0.34 -22.39 -7.69
N LYS A 35 -0.52 -21.64 -8.37
CA LYS A 35 -0.15 -20.40 -9.09
C LYS A 35 0.44 -19.33 -8.16
N ARG A 36 0.12 -19.43 -6.88
CA ARG A 36 0.53 -18.52 -5.82
C ARG A 36 1.56 -19.12 -4.85
N LEU A 37 2.25 -20.18 -5.26
CA LEU A 37 3.22 -20.90 -4.42
C LEU A 37 4.22 -19.97 -3.71
N THR A 38 4.62 -18.88 -4.37
CA THR A 38 5.58 -17.91 -3.82
C THR A 38 5.10 -17.17 -2.59
N GLU A 39 3.81 -17.16 -2.31
CA GLU A 39 3.22 -16.57 -1.12
C GLU A 39 3.31 -17.50 0.10
N PHE A 40 3.53 -18.81 -0.12
CA PHE A 40 3.47 -19.77 0.95
C PHE A 40 4.75 -19.86 1.78
N GLN A 41 4.54 -19.96 3.08
CA GLN A 41 5.53 -20.41 4.06
C GLN A 41 5.11 -21.81 4.52
N VAL A 42 6.09 -22.66 4.75
CA VAL A 42 5.89 -24.03 5.26
C VAL A 42 6.63 -24.22 6.56
N VAL A 43 6.06 -25.07 7.42
CA VAL A 43 6.74 -25.56 8.63
C VAL A 43 7.09 -27.02 8.40
N GLU A 44 8.34 -27.36 8.60
CA GLU A 44 8.86 -28.73 8.54
C GLU A 44 9.26 -29.23 9.91
N ASN A 45 9.14 -30.55 10.10
CA ASN A 45 9.60 -31.24 11.28
C ASN A 45 11.10 -31.58 11.18
N ALA A 46 11.67 -32.25 12.21
CA ALA A 46 13.07 -32.65 12.24
C ALA A 46 13.47 -33.64 11.12
N ALA A 47 12.51 -34.35 10.53
CA ALA A 47 12.74 -35.25 9.38
C ALA A 47 12.71 -34.50 8.04
N GLY A 48 12.42 -33.18 8.03
CA GLY A 48 12.27 -32.38 6.82
C GLY A 48 10.90 -32.53 6.16
N GLU A 49 9.93 -33.14 6.84
CA GLU A 49 8.59 -33.30 6.32
C GLU A 49 7.76 -32.04 6.57
N VAL A 50 7.05 -31.54 5.56
CA VAL A 50 6.15 -30.40 5.70
C VAL A 50 4.93 -30.81 6.53
N VAL A 51 4.73 -30.16 7.68
CA VAL A 51 3.65 -30.43 8.63
C VAL A 51 2.60 -29.32 8.68
N GLY A 52 2.89 -28.18 8.07
CA GLY A 52 1.96 -27.05 8.01
C GLY A 52 2.34 -26.05 6.94
N ALA A 53 1.36 -25.31 6.46
CA ALA A 53 1.53 -24.27 5.44
C ALA A 53 0.59 -23.09 5.69
N MET A 54 1.02 -21.89 5.28
CA MET A 54 0.23 -20.66 5.32
C MET A 54 0.65 -19.74 4.18
N GLY A 55 -0.33 -19.16 3.49
CA GLY A 55 -0.13 -18.12 2.48
C GLY A 55 -0.01 -16.73 3.13
N ILE A 56 0.89 -15.92 2.60
CA ILE A 56 1.10 -14.52 2.99
C ILE A 56 1.15 -13.69 1.71
N GLN A 57 0.04 -13.03 1.40
CA GLN A 57 -0.07 -12.12 0.26
C GLN A 57 0.19 -10.68 0.70
N LEU A 58 1.00 -9.94 -0.06
CA LEU A 58 1.31 -8.54 0.20
C LEU A 58 0.58 -7.63 -0.79
N SER A 59 0.01 -6.54 -0.29
CA SER A 59 -0.62 -5.49 -1.10
C SER A 59 -0.37 -4.12 -0.48
N GLY A 60 0.60 -3.39 -1.02
CA GLY A 60 1.06 -2.12 -0.46
C GLY A 60 1.49 -2.29 1.00
N GLN A 61 0.85 -1.57 1.90
CA GLN A 61 1.13 -1.58 3.34
C GLN A 61 0.31 -2.63 4.11
N HIS A 62 -0.33 -3.55 3.41
CA HIS A 62 -1.17 -4.60 3.97
C HIS A 62 -0.63 -5.99 3.66
N ALA A 63 -0.84 -6.93 4.58
CA ALA A 63 -0.62 -8.36 4.36
C ALA A 63 -1.90 -9.13 4.64
N LEU A 64 -2.16 -10.17 3.85
CA LEU A 64 -3.25 -11.13 4.04
C LEU A 64 -2.66 -12.48 4.42
N LEU A 65 -3.09 -13.04 5.53
CA LEU A 65 -2.85 -14.43 5.90
C LEU A 65 -4.02 -15.27 5.40
N HIS A 66 -3.72 -16.31 4.64
CA HIS A 66 -4.73 -17.15 4.01
C HIS A 66 -4.31 -18.60 3.89
N SER A 67 -5.28 -19.48 3.66
CA SER A 67 -5.08 -20.89 3.33
C SER A 67 -4.16 -21.62 4.33
N GLU A 68 -4.41 -21.38 5.62
CA GLU A 68 -3.74 -22.08 6.71
C GLU A 68 -4.14 -23.55 6.72
N GLY A 69 -3.15 -24.44 6.67
CA GLY A 69 -3.39 -25.89 6.67
C GLY A 69 -2.30 -26.69 7.37
N TYR A 70 -2.67 -27.83 7.93
CA TYR A 70 -1.78 -28.73 8.68
C TYR A 70 -2.06 -30.18 8.33
N SER A 71 -0.98 -30.97 8.18
CA SER A 71 -1.07 -32.43 8.13
C SER A 71 -1.25 -33.04 9.53
N ASP A 72 -0.79 -32.36 10.58
CA ASP A 72 -0.97 -32.70 11.98
C ASP A 72 -1.40 -31.48 12.78
N PHE A 73 -2.66 -31.45 13.20
CA PHE A 73 -3.20 -30.36 14.02
C PHE A 73 -2.61 -30.32 15.44
N GLY A 74 -1.98 -31.38 15.91
CA GLY A 74 -1.31 -31.40 17.21
C GLY A 74 -0.13 -30.43 17.31
N VAL A 75 0.46 -30.03 16.16
CA VAL A 75 1.56 -29.05 16.11
C VAL A 75 1.09 -27.67 15.64
N ALA A 76 -0.20 -27.48 15.35
CA ALA A 76 -0.73 -26.26 14.72
C ALA A 76 -0.36 -24.98 15.48
N ASP A 77 -0.52 -24.95 16.81
CA ASP A 77 -0.23 -23.73 17.57
C ASP A 77 1.27 -23.42 17.62
N ALA A 78 2.14 -24.45 17.70
CA ALA A 78 3.56 -24.26 17.62
C ALA A 78 4.00 -23.77 16.21
N ALA A 79 3.38 -24.31 15.17
CA ALA A 79 3.60 -23.87 13.79
C ALA A 79 3.12 -22.41 13.58
N ARG A 80 1.96 -22.04 14.12
CA ARG A 80 1.43 -20.65 14.09
C ARG A 80 2.39 -19.68 14.75
N GLN A 81 3.01 -20.06 15.86
CA GLN A 81 4.00 -19.22 16.53
C GLN A 81 5.18 -18.92 15.58
N LEU A 82 5.71 -19.94 14.89
CA LEU A 82 6.80 -19.77 13.91
C LEU A 82 6.35 -18.94 12.69
N PHE A 83 5.13 -19.18 12.18
CA PHE A 83 4.57 -18.34 11.13
C PHE A 83 4.47 -16.89 11.59
N TRP A 84 4.02 -16.63 12.81
CA TRP A 84 3.91 -15.28 13.34
C TRP A 84 5.26 -14.54 13.39
N GLU A 85 6.31 -15.18 13.88
CA GLU A 85 7.65 -14.61 13.87
C GLU A 85 8.14 -14.30 12.45
N ARG A 86 7.87 -15.21 11.51
CA ARG A 86 8.18 -15.02 10.10
C ARG A 86 7.38 -13.89 9.46
N ILE A 87 6.09 -13.80 9.76
CA ILE A 87 5.19 -12.73 9.29
C ILE A 87 5.67 -11.37 9.76
N GLN A 88 6.05 -11.23 11.04
CA GLN A 88 6.56 -9.97 11.58
C GLN A 88 7.83 -9.53 10.85
N THR A 89 8.73 -10.45 10.55
CA THR A 89 9.96 -10.18 9.78
C THR A 89 9.64 -9.73 8.36
N LEU A 90 8.76 -10.44 7.66
CA LEU A 90 8.34 -10.10 6.31
C LEU A 90 7.62 -8.74 6.28
N ALA A 91 6.71 -8.53 7.20
CA ALA A 91 5.95 -7.28 7.31
C ALA A 91 6.88 -6.07 7.57
N SER A 92 7.88 -6.24 8.45
CA SER A 92 8.87 -5.18 8.70
C SER A 92 9.67 -4.84 7.45
N ASN A 93 10.14 -5.87 6.72
CA ASN A 93 10.95 -5.69 5.52
C ASN A 93 10.19 -5.07 4.35
N HIS A 94 8.88 -5.26 4.29
CA HIS A 94 8.01 -4.73 3.22
C HIS A 94 7.19 -3.51 3.62
N GLY A 95 7.43 -2.93 4.81
CA GLY A 95 6.72 -1.74 5.26
C GLY A 95 5.23 -1.97 5.51
N VAL A 96 4.84 -3.20 5.89
CA VAL A 96 3.45 -3.55 6.21
C VAL A 96 3.07 -2.93 7.55
N PHE A 97 1.91 -2.27 7.61
CA PHE A 97 1.36 -1.69 8.84
C PHE A 97 0.23 -2.52 9.41
N ARG A 98 -0.50 -3.26 8.56
CA ARG A 98 -1.69 -3.98 8.95
C ARG A 98 -1.75 -5.36 8.32
N ILE A 99 -2.10 -6.34 9.16
CA ILE A 99 -2.33 -7.72 8.74
C ILE A 99 -3.82 -8.01 8.79
N TRP A 100 -4.28 -8.76 7.81
CA TRP A 100 -5.66 -9.21 7.66
C TRP A 100 -5.72 -10.72 7.58
N THR A 101 -6.80 -11.31 8.06
CA THR A 101 -7.07 -12.74 7.91
C THR A 101 -8.55 -13.03 8.04
N GLN A 102 -8.96 -14.15 7.47
CA GLN A 102 -10.26 -14.78 7.71
C GLN A 102 -10.09 -16.08 8.51
N GLU A 103 -8.86 -16.41 8.91
CA GLU A 103 -8.60 -17.56 9.76
C GLU A 103 -9.14 -17.33 11.16
N GLN A 104 -10.03 -18.23 11.60
CA GLN A 104 -10.79 -18.06 12.86
C GLN A 104 -10.16 -18.78 14.06
N SER A 105 -8.91 -19.26 13.93
CA SER A 105 -8.23 -19.90 15.05
C SER A 105 -8.21 -19.01 16.30
N PRO A 106 -8.49 -19.55 17.50
CA PRO A 106 -8.34 -18.83 18.76
C PRO A 106 -6.94 -18.23 18.94
N PHE A 107 -5.90 -18.86 18.37
CA PHE A 107 -4.53 -18.38 18.41
C PHE A 107 -4.41 -16.94 17.91
N TRP A 108 -4.99 -16.60 16.75
CA TRP A 108 -4.93 -15.25 16.19
C TRP A 108 -5.62 -14.22 17.08
N LYS A 109 -6.76 -14.60 17.67
CA LYS A 109 -7.48 -13.73 18.61
C LYS A 109 -6.68 -13.47 19.89
N HIS A 110 -5.97 -14.48 20.41
CA HIS A 110 -5.08 -14.33 21.57
C HIS A 110 -3.86 -13.47 21.27
N LEU A 111 -3.37 -13.45 20.02
CA LEU A 111 -2.32 -12.51 19.58
C LEU A 111 -2.81 -11.06 19.47
N GLY A 112 -4.11 -10.80 19.56
CA GLY A 112 -4.69 -9.47 19.47
C GLY A 112 -5.33 -9.13 18.12
N PHE A 113 -5.53 -10.12 17.24
CA PHE A 113 -6.35 -9.91 16.06
C PHE A 113 -7.81 -9.65 16.48
N GLN A 114 -8.41 -8.61 15.93
CA GLN A 114 -9.77 -8.19 16.27
C GLN A 114 -10.61 -7.96 15.02
N PRO A 115 -11.93 -8.07 15.10
CA PRO A 115 -12.82 -7.64 14.04
C PRO A 115 -12.55 -6.17 13.67
N PRO A 116 -12.43 -5.82 12.39
CA PRO A 116 -12.21 -4.44 11.98
C PRO A 116 -13.46 -3.58 12.22
N THR A 117 -13.27 -2.32 12.59
CA THR A 117 -14.34 -1.32 12.55
C THR A 117 -14.75 -1.02 11.11
N ALA A 118 -15.89 -0.34 10.89
CA ALA A 118 -16.33 0.06 9.55
C ALA A 118 -15.28 0.92 8.82
N GLU A 119 -14.62 1.83 9.54
CA GLU A 119 -13.54 2.66 9.02
C GLU A 119 -12.34 1.81 8.57
N ILE A 120 -11.89 0.89 9.42
CA ILE A 120 -10.77 0.00 9.10
C ILE A 120 -11.14 -0.92 7.95
N SER A 121 -12.37 -1.43 7.89
CA SER A 121 -12.85 -2.27 6.79
C SER A 121 -12.81 -1.56 5.43
N SER A 122 -12.97 -0.23 5.40
CA SER A 122 -12.85 0.54 4.16
C SER A 122 -11.45 0.53 3.58
N ARG A 123 -10.42 0.33 4.41
CA ARG A 123 -9.00 0.26 4.04
C ARG A 123 -8.57 -1.12 3.52
N LEU A 124 -9.47 -2.12 3.56
CA LEU A 124 -9.18 -3.44 2.99
C LEU A 124 -8.90 -3.30 1.48
N PRO A 125 -7.77 -3.83 0.96
CA PRO A 125 -7.46 -3.79 -0.45
C PRO A 125 -8.60 -4.34 -1.31
N ALA A 126 -8.93 -3.64 -2.40
CA ALA A 126 -10.10 -3.97 -3.23
C ALA A 126 -10.04 -5.39 -3.80
N GLY A 127 -8.83 -5.87 -4.16
CA GLY A 127 -8.62 -7.23 -4.65
C GLY A 127 -9.04 -8.31 -3.65
N TRP A 128 -8.91 -8.06 -2.35
CA TRP A 128 -9.26 -9.04 -1.32
C TRP A 128 -10.75 -9.07 -0.96
N LYS A 129 -11.50 -8.02 -1.32
CA LYS A 129 -12.96 -7.97 -1.08
C LYS A 129 -13.70 -9.03 -1.91
N ASN A 130 -13.15 -9.33 -3.09
CA ASN A 130 -13.73 -10.31 -4.04
C ASN A 130 -12.98 -11.65 -4.01
N GLU A 131 -11.80 -11.71 -3.40
CA GLU A 131 -10.97 -12.91 -3.27
C GLU A 131 -11.33 -13.77 -2.05
N SER A 132 -12.44 -13.50 -1.38
CA SER A 132 -13.01 -14.43 -0.40
C SER A 132 -13.24 -15.84 -0.98
N ASP A 133 -13.18 -15.94 -2.33
CA ASP A 133 -13.29 -17.21 -3.07
C ASP A 133 -11.92 -17.76 -3.52
N VAL A 134 -10.83 -17.00 -3.40
CA VAL A 134 -9.51 -17.45 -3.85
C VAL A 134 -8.87 -18.35 -2.80
N GLY A 135 -8.93 -19.66 -3.06
CA GLY A 135 -8.39 -20.69 -2.18
C GLY A 135 -9.42 -21.36 -1.26
N LEU A 136 -10.60 -20.79 -1.11
CA LEU A 136 -11.73 -21.46 -0.51
C LEU A 136 -12.50 -22.15 -1.66
N GLY A 137 -12.59 -23.48 -1.66
CA GLY A 137 -13.55 -24.16 -2.52
C GLY A 137 -14.91 -23.47 -2.35
N ALA A 138 -15.62 -23.24 -3.44
CA ALA A 138 -16.85 -22.43 -3.54
C ALA A 138 -18.00 -22.81 -2.57
N THR A 139 -17.78 -23.72 -1.64
CA THR A 139 -18.82 -24.39 -0.85
C THR A 139 -18.88 -23.97 0.62
N GLU A 140 -17.86 -23.33 1.16
CA GLU A 140 -17.88 -22.89 2.57
C GLU A 140 -17.33 -21.48 2.72
N ARG A 141 -18.22 -20.47 2.60
CA ARG A 141 -17.96 -19.20 3.27
C ARG A 141 -17.65 -19.51 4.71
N ARG A 142 -16.41 -19.29 5.15
CA ARG A 142 -16.11 -19.34 6.58
C ARG A 142 -17.05 -18.34 7.25
N GLU A 143 -17.90 -18.79 8.14
CA GLU A 143 -18.87 -17.96 8.88
C GLU A 143 -18.19 -16.91 9.79
N GLY A 144 -16.87 -16.79 9.72
CA GLY A 144 -16.07 -15.83 10.43
C GLY A 144 -15.74 -14.60 9.57
N GLY A 145 -16.11 -13.44 10.05
CA GLY A 145 -15.73 -12.18 9.43
C GLY A 145 -14.20 -11.96 9.39
N TRP A 146 -13.79 -10.87 8.78
CA TRP A 146 -12.41 -10.43 8.78
C TRP A 146 -11.89 -10.19 10.20
N LEU A 147 -10.64 -10.56 10.43
CA LEU A 147 -9.83 -10.16 11.58
C LEU A 147 -8.67 -9.31 11.09
N THR A 148 -8.26 -8.36 11.89
CA THR A 148 -7.12 -7.49 11.58
C THR A 148 -6.23 -7.27 12.78
N TYR A 149 -4.93 -7.12 12.50
CA TYR A 149 -3.92 -6.77 13.49
C TYR A 149 -3.10 -5.58 13.02
N ARG A 150 -2.92 -4.57 13.86
CA ARG A 150 -2.11 -3.38 13.57
C ARG A 150 -0.68 -3.60 14.06
N LEU A 151 0.27 -3.68 13.14
CA LEU A 151 1.70 -3.84 13.46
C LEU A 151 2.38 -2.54 13.86
N LYS A 152 2.00 -1.44 13.19
CA LYS A 152 2.55 -0.11 13.43
C LYS A 152 1.42 0.90 13.49
N ASP A 153 1.65 1.98 14.22
CA ASP A 153 0.69 3.09 14.29
C ASP A 153 0.81 3.91 13.01
N GLU A 154 -0.15 3.71 12.09
CA GLU A 154 -0.22 4.40 10.81
C GLU A 154 -0.30 5.93 11.01
N GLU A 155 -1.02 6.38 12.04
CA GLU A 155 -1.21 7.80 12.32
C GLU A 155 0.07 8.43 12.88
N ALA A 156 0.78 7.72 13.76
CA ALA A 156 2.06 8.18 14.28
C ALA A 156 3.13 8.27 13.19
N ILE A 157 3.14 7.32 12.25
CA ILE A 157 4.08 7.33 11.13
C ILE A 157 3.71 8.44 10.13
N ALA A 158 2.44 8.61 9.81
CA ALA A 158 1.98 9.69 8.93
C ALA A 158 2.30 11.06 9.54
N ALA A 159 2.04 11.26 10.82
CA ALA A 159 2.38 12.49 11.54
C ALA A 159 3.89 12.74 11.61
N ALA A 160 4.70 11.71 11.82
CA ALA A 160 6.16 11.82 11.81
C ALA A 160 6.68 12.19 10.41
N LEU A 161 6.14 11.55 9.36
CA LEU A 161 6.47 11.84 7.98
C LEU A 161 6.07 13.28 7.59
N GLU A 162 4.86 13.70 7.95
CA GLU A 162 4.38 15.07 7.71
C GLU A 162 5.27 16.09 8.41
N LYS A 163 5.68 15.85 9.64
CA LYS A 163 6.60 16.70 10.39
C LYS A 163 8.00 16.78 9.74
N GLU A 164 8.49 15.67 9.18
CA GLU A 164 9.79 15.61 8.52
C GLU A 164 9.75 16.31 7.15
N PHE A 165 8.65 16.20 6.43
CA PHE A 165 8.47 16.85 5.13
C PHE A 165 7.94 18.29 5.20
N ALA A 166 7.38 18.72 6.33
CA ALA A 166 6.88 20.10 6.52
C ALA A 166 7.91 21.19 6.14
N PRO A 167 9.20 21.11 6.52
CA PRO A 167 10.19 22.12 6.14
C PRO A 167 10.49 22.11 4.64
N PHE A 168 10.44 20.96 3.97
CA PHE A 168 10.60 20.85 2.51
C PHE A 168 9.44 21.50 1.76
N MET A 169 8.20 21.22 2.17
CA MET A 169 7.01 21.83 1.59
C MET A 169 6.93 23.33 1.84
N ALA A 170 7.39 23.80 3.01
CA ALA A 170 7.47 25.22 3.32
C ALA A 170 8.52 25.94 2.47
N GLY A 171 9.67 25.31 2.21
CA GLY A 171 10.72 25.82 1.33
C GLY A 171 10.23 25.98 -0.11
N GLU A 172 9.56 25.00 -0.65
CA GLU A 172 9.04 24.99 -2.02
C GLU A 172 7.95 26.06 -2.24
N LYS A 173 7.05 26.23 -1.25
CA LYS A 173 6.06 27.33 -1.27
C LYS A 173 6.72 28.71 -1.26
N SER A 174 7.75 28.91 -0.46
CA SER A 174 8.44 30.19 -0.40
C SER A 174 9.20 30.54 -1.69
N GLU A 175 9.77 29.56 -2.38
CA GLU A 175 10.40 29.77 -3.70
C GLU A 175 9.36 30.06 -4.78
N THR A 176 8.25 29.34 -4.79
CA THR A 176 7.16 29.57 -5.76
C THR A 176 6.52 30.94 -5.56
N GLU A 177 6.33 31.39 -4.33
CA GLU A 177 5.84 32.75 -4.03
C GLU A 177 6.83 33.81 -4.51
N LYS A 178 8.12 33.66 -4.27
CA LYS A 178 9.18 34.61 -4.75
C LYS A 178 9.25 34.66 -6.27
N ILE A 179 9.07 33.52 -6.94
CA ILE A 179 9.04 33.47 -8.42
C ILE A 179 7.77 34.16 -8.93
N SER A 180 6.62 33.96 -8.31
CA SER A 180 5.36 34.58 -8.71
C SER A 180 5.36 36.10 -8.46
N GLU A 181 5.93 36.60 -7.36
CA GLU A 181 6.12 38.02 -7.11
C GLU A 181 7.08 38.66 -8.13
N LYS A 182 8.21 38.02 -8.46
CA LYS A 182 9.10 38.51 -9.52
C LYS A 182 8.41 38.55 -10.87
N ALA A 183 7.66 37.53 -11.24
CA ALA A 183 6.91 37.49 -12.49
C ALA A 183 5.85 38.61 -12.54
N ARG A 184 5.17 38.86 -11.43
CA ARG A 184 4.15 39.93 -11.32
C ARG A 184 4.79 41.31 -11.44
N THR A 185 5.93 41.54 -10.83
CA THR A 185 6.68 42.78 -10.92
C THR A 185 7.17 43.02 -12.36
N ILE A 186 7.74 42.02 -13.02
CA ILE A 186 8.20 42.12 -14.42
C ILE A 186 7.01 42.44 -15.36
N ASN A 187 5.88 41.78 -15.17
CA ASN A 187 4.70 42.01 -15.99
C ASN A 187 4.16 43.44 -15.82
N THR A 188 4.19 43.96 -14.61
CA THR A 188 3.81 45.36 -14.32
C THR A 188 4.76 46.34 -15.02
N PHE A 189 6.06 46.10 -14.99
CA PHE A 189 7.03 46.95 -15.71
C PHE A 189 6.86 46.91 -17.21
N ILE A 190 6.62 45.74 -17.81
CA ILE A 190 6.35 45.60 -19.26
C ILE A 190 5.06 46.36 -19.63
N THR A 191 4.04 46.30 -18.84
CA THR A 191 2.78 47.02 -19.10
C THR A 191 2.97 48.52 -19.05
N ILE A 192 3.68 49.07 -18.06
CA ILE A 192 3.96 50.47 -17.92
C ILE A 192 4.85 50.97 -19.11
N ALA A 193 5.88 50.23 -19.45
CA ALA A 193 6.75 50.57 -20.59
C ALA A 193 5.96 50.55 -21.92
N GLY A 194 5.10 49.58 -22.14
CA GLY A 194 4.22 49.50 -23.30
C GLY A 194 3.30 50.69 -23.41
N PHE A 195 2.71 51.13 -22.28
CA PHE A 195 1.84 52.35 -22.23
C PHE A 195 2.63 53.63 -22.56
N ALA A 196 3.84 53.76 -22.00
CA ALA A 196 4.69 54.94 -22.26
C ALA A 196 5.10 55.03 -23.75
N ILE A 197 5.50 53.92 -24.38
CA ILE A 197 5.83 53.85 -25.79
C ILE A 197 4.61 54.19 -26.66
N GLY A 198 3.42 53.70 -26.28
CA GLY A 198 2.14 54.00 -26.96
C GLY A 198 1.82 55.50 -26.95
N ILE A 199 1.98 56.15 -25.79
CA ILE A 199 1.77 57.61 -25.66
C ILE A 199 2.74 58.41 -26.50
N ILE A 200 4.04 58.06 -26.51
CA ILE A 200 5.05 58.71 -27.31
C ILE A 200 4.78 58.53 -28.81
N GLY A 201 4.43 57.33 -29.23
CA GLY A 201 4.08 57.03 -30.63
C GLY A 201 2.85 57.80 -31.10
N PHE A 202 1.82 57.90 -30.23
CA PHE A 202 0.62 58.68 -30.53
C PHE A 202 0.92 60.19 -30.63
N GLY A 203 1.75 60.70 -29.73
CA GLY A 203 2.19 62.09 -29.79
C GLY A 203 2.95 62.43 -31.06
N ILE A 204 3.85 61.56 -31.53
CA ILE A 204 4.62 61.70 -32.78
C ILE A 204 3.62 61.63 -33.96
N ALA A 205 2.65 60.75 -33.97
CA ALA A 205 1.69 60.65 -35.03
C ALA A 205 0.82 61.93 -35.18
N ILE A 206 0.38 62.51 -34.06
CA ILE A 206 -0.36 63.79 -34.03
C ILE A 206 0.53 64.91 -34.53
N TYR A 207 1.80 64.98 -34.06
CA TYR A 207 2.72 66.00 -34.50
C TYR A 207 2.95 65.96 -36.03
N LEU A 208 3.18 64.77 -36.58
CA LEU A 208 3.35 64.59 -38.03
C LEU A 208 2.09 64.89 -38.81
N PHE A 209 0.92 64.58 -38.29
CA PHE A 209 -0.38 64.86 -38.90
C PHE A 209 -0.59 66.39 -39.02
N ILE A 210 -0.32 67.16 -37.97
CA ILE A 210 -0.47 68.61 -37.94
C ILE A 210 0.55 69.27 -38.88
N HIS A 211 1.79 68.82 -38.95
CA HIS A 211 2.84 69.45 -39.78
C HIS A 211 2.81 68.99 -41.22
N ARG A 212 2.19 67.90 -41.57
CA ARG A 212 2.09 67.38 -42.95
C ARG A 212 0.89 67.91 -43.69
N ASN A 213 -0.07 68.50 -43.02
CA ASN A 213 -1.21 69.21 -43.59
C ASN A 213 -1.13 70.71 -43.22
N PRO A 214 -0.37 71.52 -43.91
CA PRO A 214 -0.55 72.94 -43.85
C PRO A 214 -1.88 73.21 -44.57
N PHE A 215 -2.93 73.40 -43.78
CA PHE A 215 -4.22 73.88 -44.33
C PHE A 215 -3.95 75.19 -45.03
N SER A 216 -4.02 75.18 -46.36
CA SER A 216 -4.26 76.36 -47.15
C SER A 216 -5.72 76.75 -46.90
N LEU A 217 -5.94 77.69 -45.99
CA LEU A 217 -7.12 78.49 -45.92
C LEU A 217 -7.05 79.51 -46.99
N HIS A 218 -7.80 79.31 -48.10
CA HIS A 218 -8.29 80.33 -48.99
C HIS A 218 -9.79 80.20 -49.08
#